data_21463d015115e595e242107267c55e49
#
_entry.id   21463d015115e595e242107267c55e49
#
_cell.length_a   1.000
_cell.length_b   1.000
_cell.length_c   1.000
_cell.angle_alpha   90.00
_cell.angle_beta   90.00
_cell.angle_gamma   90.00
#
_symmetry.space_group_name_H-M   'P 1'
#
loop_
_entity.id
_entity.type
_entity.pdbx_description
1 polymer ?
#
loop_
_entity_poly.entity_id
_entity_poly.type
_entity_poly.pdbx_seq_one_letter_code
_entity_poly.pdbx_strand_id
1 'polypeptide(L)'
;MTVLEKLTLAIEQGHPNETEELVRKALEEGVDPVVLVEDVMVPVMREVGEKYKEQQVDIPGILSSARSVQNGFQVVKELKAD
;
A
#
# COMPACT_ATOMS: atom_id res chain seq x y z
N MET A 1 3.97 6.90 -15.06
CA MET A 1 4.11 6.56 -13.62
C MET A 1 4.64 5.15 -13.46
N THR A 2 5.55 4.98 -12.52
CA THR A 2 6.06 3.66 -12.19
C THR A 2 5.02 2.87 -11.40
N VAL A 3 5.21 1.55 -11.29
CA VAL A 3 4.32 0.71 -10.50
C VAL A 3 4.31 1.14 -9.03
N LEU A 4 5.47 1.56 -8.50
CA LEU A 4 5.55 2.00 -7.11
C LEU A 4 4.83 3.33 -6.88
N GLU A 5 4.86 4.23 -7.83
CA GLU A 5 4.12 5.47 -7.74
C GLU A 5 2.61 5.22 -7.79
N LYS A 6 2.17 4.32 -8.66
CA LYS A 6 0.76 3.93 -8.73
C LYS A 6 0.30 3.26 -7.43
N LEU A 7 1.17 2.43 -6.85
CA LEU A 7 0.87 1.76 -5.58
C LEU A 7 0.69 2.79 -4.46
N THR A 8 1.58 3.77 -4.39
CA THR A 8 1.49 4.85 -3.42
C THR A 8 0.13 5.55 -3.52
N LEU A 9 -0.27 5.91 -4.73
CA LEU A 9 -1.56 6.57 -4.94
C LEU A 9 -2.74 5.67 -4.56
N ALA A 10 -2.68 4.39 -4.90
CA ALA A 10 -3.77 3.46 -4.58
C ALA A 10 -3.98 3.35 -3.07
N ILE A 11 -2.89 3.33 -2.29
CA ILE A 11 -2.98 3.30 -0.84
C ILE A 11 -3.52 4.62 -0.31
N GLU A 12 -2.99 5.74 -0.79
CA GLU A 12 -3.44 7.06 -0.33
C GLU A 12 -4.92 7.29 -0.62
N GLN A 13 -5.40 6.80 -1.75
CA GLN A 13 -6.78 6.95 -2.16
C GLN A 13 -7.71 5.88 -1.58
N GLY A 14 -7.13 4.90 -0.90
CA GLY A 14 -7.92 3.86 -0.25
C GLY A 14 -8.57 2.89 -1.21
N HIS A 15 -7.81 2.38 -2.18
CA HIS A 15 -8.29 1.42 -3.18
C HIS A 15 -7.67 0.04 -2.94
N PRO A 16 -8.31 -0.82 -2.11
CA PRO A 16 -7.71 -2.09 -1.72
C PRO A 16 -7.46 -3.06 -2.86
N ASN A 17 -8.43 -3.18 -3.78
CA ASN A 17 -8.29 -4.13 -4.89
C ASN A 17 -7.19 -3.72 -5.86
N GLU A 18 -7.13 -2.43 -6.17
CA GLU A 18 -6.07 -1.89 -7.03
C GLU A 18 -4.70 -2.06 -6.37
N THR A 19 -4.65 -1.86 -5.04
CA THR A 19 -3.42 -2.07 -4.28
C THR A 19 -2.93 -3.50 -4.42
N GLU A 20 -3.81 -4.49 -4.30
CA GLU A 20 -3.44 -5.90 -4.47
C GLU A 20 -2.85 -6.14 -5.85
N GLU A 21 -3.49 -5.64 -6.89
CA GLU A 21 -3.02 -5.83 -8.26
C GLU A 21 -1.65 -5.22 -8.47
N LEU A 22 -1.43 -4.03 -7.92
CA LEU A 22 -0.15 -3.35 -8.07
C LEU A 22 0.96 -4.01 -7.27
N VAL A 23 0.66 -4.56 -6.10
CA VAL A 23 1.64 -5.33 -5.33
C VAL A 23 2.04 -6.58 -6.11
N ARG A 24 1.07 -7.32 -6.68
CA ARG A 24 1.37 -8.49 -7.51
C ARG A 24 2.27 -8.11 -8.68
N LYS A 25 1.92 -7.03 -9.36
CA LYS A 25 2.69 -6.57 -10.51
C LYS A 25 4.13 -6.20 -10.10
N ALA A 26 4.29 -5.48 -8.99
CA ALA A 26 5.60 -5.10 -8.52
C ALA A 26 6.47 -6.33 -8.23
N LEU A 27 5.90 -7.33 -7.57
CA LEU A 27 6.62 -8.57 -7.27
C LEU A 27 6.98 -9.34 -8.53
N GLU A 28 6.08 -9.36 -9.51
CA GLU A 28 6.33 -10.01 -10.80
C GLU A 28 7.44 -9.31 -11.58
N GLU A 29 7.58 -8.00 -11.40
CA GLU A 29 8.63 -7.23 -12.05
C GLU A 29 9.97 -7.32 -11.31
N GLY A 30 10.02 -8.06 -10.23
CA GLY A 30 11.26 -8.30 -9.50
C GLY A 30 11.54 -7.35 -8.35
N VAL A 31 10.56 -6.55 -7.94
CA VAL A 31 10.76 -5.68 -6.77
C VAL A 31 10.90 -6.55 -5.53
N ASP A 32 11.93 -6.27 -4.73
CA ASP A 32 12.17 -7.01 -3.49
C ASP A 32 10.99 -6.78 -2.53
N PRO A 33 10.37 -7.85 -1.99
CA PRO A 33 9.26 -7.72 -1.05
C PRO A 33 9.57 -6.86 0.17
N VAL A 34 10.81 -6.94 0.68
CA VAL A 34 11.21 -6.13 1.84
C VAL A 34 11.21 -4.65 1.47
N VAL A 35 11.74 -4.31 0.29
CA VAL A 35 11.71 -2.93 -0.21
C VAL A 35 10.27 -2.46 -0.37
N LEU A 36 9.43 -3.31 -0.94
CA LEU A 36 8.03 -2.98 -1.18
C LEU A 36 7.31 -2.65 0.13
N VAL A 37 7.52 -3.44 1.16
CA VAL A 37 6.88 -3.24 2.47
C VAL A 37 7.51 -2.06 3.21
N GLU A 38 8.84 -2.06 3.38
CA GLU A 38 9.50 -1.11 4.28
C GLU A 38 9.73 0.25 3.65
N ASP A 39 9.95 0.31 2.35
CA ASP A 39 10.30 1.58 1.69
C ASP A 39 9.11 2.22 0.99
N VAL A 40 8.02 1.48 0.77
CA VAL A 40 6.85 2.01 0.08
C VAL A 40 5.61 1.95 0.96
N MET A 41 5.18 0.75 1.32
CA MET A 41 3.87 0.57 1.96
C MET A 41 3.80 1.16 3.37
N VAL A 42 4.79 0.87 4.20
CA VAL A 42 4.82 1.38 5.57
C VAL A 42 4.98 2.91 5.59
N PRO A 43 5.91 3.51 4.83
CA PRO A 43 6.03 4.97 4.81
C PRO A 43 4.79 5.67 4.31
N VAL A 44 4.12 5.13 3.28
CA VAL A 44 2.89 5.73 2.76
C VAL A 44 1.81 5.71 3.84
N MET A 45 1.65 4.60 4.54
CA MET A 45 0.64 4.52 5.59
C MET A 45 0.95 5.45 6.75
N ARG A 46 2.24 5.61 7.07
CA ARG A 46 2.66 6.57 8.11
C ARG A 46 2.26 7.99 7.72
N GLU A 47 2.47 8.35 6.46
CA GLU A 47 2.11 9.66 5.94
C GLU A 47 0.59 9.88 6.00
N VAL A 48 -0.20 8.86 5.64
CA VAL A 48 -1.65 8.93 5.75
C VAL A 48 -2.05 9.15 7.20
N GLY A 49 -1.39 8.47 8.13
CA GLY A 49 -1.64 8.67 9.57
C GLY A 49 -1.36 10.10 10.03
N GLU A 50 -0.27 10.71 9.53
CA GLU A 50 0.04 12.10 9.84
C GLU A 50 -1.04 13.05 9.29
N LYS A 51 -1.50 12.80 8.07
CA LYS A 51 -2.57 13.60 7.48
C LYS A 51 -3.87 13.46 8.26
N TYR A 52 -4.14 12.28 8.80
CA TYR A 52 -5.30 12.07 9.65
C TYR A 52 -5.21 12.92 10.92
N LYS A 53 -4.04 12.94 11.55
CA LYS A 53 -3.82 13.76 12.75
C LYS A 53 -4.03 15.25 12.47
N GLU A 54 -3.69 15.69 11.25
CA GLU A 54 -3.85 17.06 10.82
C GLU A 54 -5.25 17.35 10.26
N GLN A 55 -6.15 16.37 10.35
CA GLN A 55 -7.53 16.50 9.89
C GLN A 55 -7.65 16.69 8.37
N GLN A 56 -6.64 16.23 7.63
CA GLN A 56 -6.64 16.27 6.17
C GLN A 56 -7.23 14.99 5.57
N VAL A 57 -7.37 13.93 6.38
CA VAL A 57 -7.98 12.66 6.00
C VAL A 57 -8.99 12.31 7.08
N ASP A 58 -10.20 11.92 6.69
CA ASP A 58 -11.24 11.57 7.66
C ASP A 58 -11.16 10.10 8.07
N ILE A 59 -12.01 9.69 9.01
CA ILE A 59 -12.02 8.33 9.52
C ILE A 59 -12.26 7.30 8.41
N PRO A 60 -13.29 7.44 7.54
CA PRO A 60 -13.44 6.50 6.44
C PRO A 60 -12.21 6.45 5.53
N GLY A 61 -11.57 7.58 5.30
CA GLY A 61 -10.38 7.64 4.46
C GLY A 61 -9.21 6.86 5.03
N ILE A 62 -8.90 7.05 6.33
CA ILE A 62 -7.79 6.32 6.94
C ILE A 62 -8.08 4.82 7.02
N LEU A 63 -9.34 4.44 7.25
CA LEU A 63 -9.70 3.03 7.28
C LEU A 63 -9.57 2.38 5.91
N SER A 64 -9.93 3.09 4.84
CA SER A 64 -9.77 2.59 3.47
C SER A 64 -8.30 2.42 3.12
N SER A 65 -7.46 3.37 3.50
CA SER A 65 -6.02 3.27 3.27
C SER A 65 -5.41 2.11 4.06
N ALA A 66 -5.83 1.93 5.32
CA ALA A 66 -5.35 0.82 6.14
C ALA A 66 -5.75 -0.53 5.54
N ARG A 67 -6.97 -0.64 5.03
CA ARG A 67 -7.42 -1.86 4.35
C ARG A 67 -6.59 -2.13 3.11
N SER A 68 -6.27 -1.08 2.36
CA SER A 68 -5.43 -1.21 1.17
C SER A 68 -4.07 -1.79 1.53
N VAL A 69 -3.44 -1.27 2.59
CA VAL A 69 -2.14 -1.77 3.05
C VAL A 69 -2.27 -3.22 3.51
N GLN A 70 -3.32 -3.56 4.27
CA GLN A 70 -3.53 -4.94 4.72
C GLN A 70 -3.66 -5.90 3.55
N ASN A 71 -4.44 -5.51 2.53
CA ASN A 71 -4.59 -6.34 1.34
C ASN A 71 -3.27 -6.50 0.61
N GLY A 72 -2.47 -5.44 0.54
CA GLY A 72 -1.14 -5.51 -0.07
C GLY A 72 -0.21 -6.45 0.71
N PHE A 73 -0.21 -6.36 2.03
CA PHE A 73 0.58 -7.26 2.88
C PHE A 73 0.16 -8.72 2.67
N GLN A 74 -1.14 -8.96 2.53
CA GLN A 74 -1.63 -10.31 2.30
C GLN A 74 -1.08 -10.89 1.00
N VAL A 75 -1.02 -10.09 -0.05
CA VAL A 75 -0.44 -10.53 -1.33
C VAL A 75 1.04 -10.89 -1.15
N VAL A 76 1.79 -10.04 -0.46
CA VAL A 76 3.21 -10.31 -0.19
C VAL A 76 3.37 -11.62 0.56
N LYS A 77 2.55 -11.83 1.59
CA LYS A 77 2.58 -13.05 2.40
C LYS A 77 2.28 -14.29 1.55
N GLU A 78 1.26 -14.21 0.70
CA GLU A 78 0.87 -15.35 -0.14
C GLU A 78 1.95 -15.72 -1.15
N LEU A 79 2.55 -14.72 -1.79
CA LEU A 79 3.54 -14.97 -2.84
C LEU A 79 4.91 -15.33 -2.29
N LYS A 80 5.17 -15.06 -1.01
CA LYS A 80 6.42 -15.38 -0.34
C LYS A 80 6.30 -16.56 0.62
N ALA A 81 5.09 -17.06 0.84
CA ALA A 81 4.89 -18.25 1.68
C ALA A 81 5.34 -19.49 0.88
N ASP A 82 6.18 -20.29 1.46
CA ASP A 82 6.63 -21.55 0.87
C ASP A 82 5.83 -22.72 1.43
#